data_e8ea80bde055cd3640452aa7eb0d514c
#
_entry.id   e8ea80bde055cd3640452aa7eb0d514c
#
_cell.length_a   1.000
_cell.length_b   1.000
_cell.length_c   1.000
_cell.angle_alpha   90.00
_cell.angle_beta   90.00
_cell.angle_gamma   90.00
#
_symmetry.space_group_name_H-M   'P 1'
#
loop_
_entity.id
_entity.type
_entity.pdbx_description
1 polymer ?
#
loop_
_entity_poly.entity_id
_entity_poly.type
_entity_poly.pdbx_seq_one_letter_code
_entity_poly.pdbx_strand_id
1 'polypeptide(L)'
;WIWLLSVWQMGAAAQRISRSRADWRVDFQRTLPDLRDADIGGSGFAITAYTVHADLGGDAALARLRERLRLRGLKLMLDFVPNHVAPDHPWVDAHPEFFVAGTDDDLARAPQNFARLQTKQGPRVLAHGRDPYFDGWPDTLQLNYGKAQLQQAMITELQRIAGQCDGLRCDMAMLLLPEIFQRTWGIAMQPFWAKAIAAVRQSQPGFEFMAEVYWDLEWTLQQQGFDHCYDKRLYDRLRALQAQPVRAHL
;
A
#
# COMPACT_ATOMS: atom_id res chain seq x y z
N TRP A 1 9.69 16.73 -9.18
CA TRP A 1 8.86 15.54 -9.12
C TRP A 1 7.38 15.88 -9.02
N ILE A 2 6.55 15.07 -9.71
CA ILE A 2 5.10 15.02 -9.49
C ILE A 2 4.77 13.63 -8.96
N TRP A 3 4.22 13.56 -7.77
CA TRP A 3 3.73 12.33 -7.18
C TRP A 3 2.20 12.29 -7.26
N LEU A 4 1.66 11.23 -7.84
CA LEU A 4 0.23 10.96 -7.89
C LEU A 4 -0.09 9.87 -6.86
N LEU A 5 -0.83 10.26 -5.84
CA LEU A 5 -1.27 9.36 -4.77
C LEU A 5 -2.30 8.37 -5.33
N SER A 6 -1.94 7.12 -5.31
CA SER A 6 -2.68 5.95 -5.78
C SER A 6 -3.67 6.17 -6.93
N VAL A 7 -3.24 5.86 -8.13
CA VAL A 7 -4.05 5.99 -9.37
C VAL A 7 -4.62 4.64 -9.84
N TRP A 8 -4.43 3.59 -9.04
CA TRP A 8 -4.69 2.22 -9.42
C TRP A 8 -6.16 1.83 -9.37
N GLN A 9 -6.51 0.69 -9.99
CA GLN A 9 -7.86 0.14 -9.95
C GLN A 9 -8.21 -0.29 -8.53
N MET A 10 -9.19 0.38 -7.93
CA MET A 10 -9.69 0.09 -6.60
C MET A 10 -10.67 -1.09 -6.60
N GLY A 11 -10.79 -1.77 -5.45
CA GLY A 11 -11.75 -2.84 -5.23
C GLY A 11 -13.18 -2.33 -5.00
N ALA A 12 -14.15 -2.89 -5.74
CA ALA A 12 -15.56 -2.61 -5.50
C ALA A 12 -16.02 -3.08 -4.10
N ALA A 13 -15.42 -4.16 -3.59
CA ALA A 13 -15.66 -4.62 -2.22
C ALA A 13 -15.19 -3.59 -1.19
N ALA A 14 -14.00 -3.04 -1.36
CA ALA A 14 -13.46 -1.99 -0.49
C ALA A 14 -14.35 -0.73 -0.51
N GLN A 15 -14.83 -0.32 -1.68
CA GLN A 15 -15.77 0.80 -1.81
C GLN A 15 -17.07 0.56 -1.03
N ARG A 16 -17.66 -0.66 -1.15
CA ARG A 16 -18.88 -1.01 -0.38
C ARG A 16 -18.63 -0.94 1.12
N ILE A 17 -17.48 -1.42 1.59
CA ILE A 17 -17.09 -1.34 3.00
C ILE A 17 -17.01 0.12 3.43
N SER A 18 -16.31 0.98 2.69
CA SER A 18 -16.20 2.41 3.01
C SER A 18 -17.56 3.10 3.11
N ARG A 19 -18.50 2.77 2.21
CA ARG A 19 -19.87 3.31 2.22
C ARG A 19 -20.72 2.82 3.38
N SER A 20 -20.48 1.61 3.88
CA SER A 20 -21.24 0.99 4.98
C SER A 20 -20.77 1.41 6.37
N ARG A 21 -19.60 2.01 6.51
CA ARG A 21 -18.99 2.42 7.78
C ARG A 21 -19.57 3.74 8.27
N ALA A 22 -20.41 3.67 9.29
CA ALA A 22 -21.04 4.86 9.87
C ALA A 22 -20.02 5.80 10.55
N ASP A 23 -19.01 5.24 11.20
CA ASP A 23 -17.91 5.97 11.83
C ASP A 23 -17.10 6.78 10.80
N TRP A 24 -16.74 6.18 9.67
CA TRP A 24 -16.03 6.88 8.59
C TRP A 24 -16.89 7.96 7.92
N ARG A 25 -18.18 7.68 7.79
CA ARG A 25 -19.12 8.63 7.19
C ARG A 25 -19.20 9.95 7.96
N VAL A 26 -19.10 9.92 9.28
CA VAL A 26 -19.05 11.13 10.12
C VAL A 26 -17.84 11.99 9.74
N ASP A 27 -16.67 11.39 9.55
CA ASP A 27 -15.45 12.11 9.17
C ASP A 27 -15.52 12.63 7.72
N PHE A 28 -16.08 11.85 6.82
CA PHE A 28 -16.32 12.29 5.43
C PHE A 28 -17.26 13.51 5.38
N GLN A 29 -18.34 13.48 6.14
CA GLN A 29 -19.31 14.61 6.20
C GLN A 29 -18.73 15.88 6.83
N ARG A 30 -17.76 15.76 7.74
CA ARG A 30 -17.04 16.93 8.27
C ARG A 30 -16.24 17.64 7.18
N THR A 31 -15.67 16.86 6.26
CA THR A 31 -14.85 17.37 5.16
C THR A 31 -15.71 17.84 3.99
N LEU A 32 -16.78 17.09 3.68
CA LEU A 32 -17.74 17.38 2.60
C LEU A 32 -19.15 17.38 3.17
N PRO A 33 -19.70 18.55 3.58
CA PRO A 33 -21.01 18.64 4.23
C PRO A 33 -22.19 18.16 3.38
N ASP A 34 -22.10 18.24 2.06
CA ASP A 34 -23.11 17.80 1.09
C ASP A 34 -22.79 16.39 0.52
N LEU A 35 -22.05 15.57 1.27
CA LEU A 35 -21.64 14.22 0.92
C LEU A 35 -22.78 13.34 0.43
N ARG A 36 -22.59 12.72 -0.73
CA ARG A 36 -23.45 11.68 -1.31
C ARG A 36 -22.71 10.36 -1.39
N ASP A 37 -23.41 9.24 -1.46
CA ASP A 37 -22.78 7.92 -1.59
C ASP A 37 -21.87 7.78 -2.82
N ALA A 38 -22.19 8.51 -3.90
CA ALA A 38 -21.35 8.55 -5.09
C ALA A 38 -19.99 9.19 -4.86
N ASP A 39 -19.87 10.08 -3.87
CA ASP A 39 -18.62 10.77 -3.54
C ASP A 39 -17.65 9.87 -2.75
N ILE A 40 -18.15 8.72 -2.22
CA ILE A 40 -17.32 7.75 -1.49
C ILE A 40 -16.74 6.74 -2.48
N GLY A 41 -15.53 7.01 -2.94
CA GLY A 41 -14.79 6.17 -3.90
C GLY A 41 -14.17 4.91 -3.29
N GLY A 42 -13.99 4.86 -1.97
CA GLY A 42 -13.19 3.85 -1.27
C GLY A 42 -11.72 4.25 -1.11
N SER A 43 -10.92 3.36 -0.53
CA SER A 43 -9.48 3.59 -0.36
C SER A 43 -8.72 3.37 -1.67
N GLY A 44 -7.92 4.35 -2.07
CA GLY A 44 -6.97 4.20 -3.18
C GLY A 44 -5.87 3.15 -2.93
N PHE A 45 -5.71 2.70 -1.70
CA PHE A 45 -4.75 1.66 -1.31
C PHE A 45 -5.36 0.26 -1.22
N ALA A 46 -6.69 0.11 -1.29
CA ALA A 46 -7.38 -1.17 -1.44
C ALA A 46 -7.56 -1.51 -2.92
N ILE A 47 -6.48 -1.96 -3.56
CA ILE A 47 -6.40 -2.14 -5.01
C ILE A 47 -6.71 -3.58 -5.44
N THR A 48 -7.21 -3.72 -6.67
CA THR A 48 -7.42 -5.02 -7.34
C THR A 48 -6.43 -5.26 -8.48
N ALA A 49 -5.78 -4.23 -8.98
CA ALA A 49 -4.77 -4.33 -10.03
C ALA A 49 -3.93 -3.04 -10.09
N TYR A 50 -2.68 -3.18 -10.51
CA TYR A 50 -1.82 -2.03 -10.86
C TYR A 50 -2.06 -1.54 -12.29
N THR A 51 -3.32 -1.37 -12.67
CA THR A 51 -3.76 -0.66 -13.86
C THR A 51 -4.41 0.65 -13.44
N VAL A 52 -4.23 1.70 -14.21
CA VAL A 52 -4.79 3.01 -13.87
C VAL A 52 -6.31 2.96 -13.92
N HIS A 53 -6.97 3.55 -12.90
CA HIS A 53 -8.42 3.57 -12.79
C HIS A 53 -9.06 4.17 -14.05
N ALA A 54 -10.15 3.57 -14.52
CA ALA A 54 -10.81 3.95 -15.76
C ALA A 54 -11.27 5.42 -15.76
N ASP A 55 -11.76 5.93 -14.62
CA ASP A 55 -12.19 7.33 -14.47
C ASP A 55 -11.03 8.33 -14.62
N LEU A 56 -9.78 7.88 -14.46
CA LEU A 56 -8.57 8.66 -14.73
C LEU A 56 -8.08 8.52 -16.17
N GLY A 57 -8.79 7.74 -17.00
CA GLY A 57 -8.49 7.52 -18.41
C GLY A 57 -7.53 6.36 -18.70
N GLY A 58 -7.27 5.50 -17.70
CA GLY A 58 -6.48 4.27 -17.85
C GLY A 58 -5.00 4.50 -18.13
N ASP A 59 -4.28 3.42 -18.40
CA ASP A 59 -2.82 3.42 -18.63
C ASP A 59 -2.41 4.33 -19.80
N ALA A 60 -3.25 4.47 -20.82
CA ALA A 60 -2.98 5.36 -21.95
C ALA A 60 -2.96 6.84 -21.55
N ALA A 61 -3.82 7.25 -20.61
CA ALA A 61 -3.79 8.62 -20.08
C ALA A 61 -2.54 8.88 -19.24
N LEU A 62 -2.14 7.89 -18.42
CA LEU A 62 -0.90 7.96 -17.65
C LEU A 62 0.32 8.10 -18.55
N ALA A 63 0.41 7.31 -19.63
CA ALA A 63 1.50 7.38 -20.59
C ALA A 63 1.60 8.78 -21.25
N ARG A 64 0.47 9.36 -21.65
CA ARG A 64 0.42 10.74 -22.19
C ARG A 64 0.84 11.77 -21.14
N LEU A 65 0.42 11.63 -19.89
CA LEU A 65 0.82 12.51 -18.80
C LEU A 65 2.33 12.43 -18.58
N ARG A 66 2.88 11.21 -18.46
CA ARG A 66 4.32 11.01 -18.26
C ARG A 66 5.14 11.67 -19.37
N GLU A 67 4.74 11.52 -20.65
CA GLU A 67 5.44 12.17 -21.76
C GLU A 67 5.37 13.71 -21.67
N ARG A 68 4.21 14.27 -21.29
CA ARG A 68 4.06 15.73 -21.07
C ARG A 68 4.94 16.24 -19.93
N LEU A 69 5.10 15.45 -18.85
CA LEU A 69 6.00 15.77 -17.72
C LEU A 69 7.45 15.73 -18.18
N ARG A 70 7.85 14.66 -18.89
CA ARG A 70 9.21 14.48 -19.43
C ARG A 70 9.64 15.66 -20.31
N LEU A 71 8.76 16.14 -21.19
CA LEU A 71 9.00 17.32 -22.05
C LEU A 71 9.21 18.63 -21.26
N ARG A 72 8.85 18.64 -19.98
CA ARG A 72 9.04 19.78 -19.05
C ARG A 72 10.16 19.55 -18.04
N GLY A 73 10.95 18.50 -18.20
CA GLY A 73 12.00 18.13 -17.27
C GLY A 73 11.47 17.65 -15.90
N LEU A 74 10.20 17.24 -15.82
CA LEU A 74 9.58 16.74 -14.61
C LEU A 74 9.55 15.21 -14.61
N LYS A 75 9.79 14.62 -13.44
CA LYS A 75 9.72 13.18 -13.18
C LYS A 75 8.39 12.81 -12.54
N LEU A 76 7.89 11.60 -12.83
CA LEU A 76 6.64 11.06 -12.30
C LEU A 76 6.92 10.01 -11.22
N MET A 77 6.31 10.16 -10.05
CA MET A 77 6.28 9.16 -8.98
C MET A 77 4.86 8.60 -8.80
N LEU A 78 4.75 7.30 -8.67
CA LEU A 78 3.49 6.57 -8.39
C LEU A 78 3.61 5.80 -7.07
N ASP A 79 2.50 5.19 -6.62
CA ASP A 79 2.50 4.33 -5.43
C ASP A 79 2.73 2.86 -5.78
N PHE A 80 3.40 2.16 -4.88
CA PHE A 80 3.43 0.71 -4.79
C PHE A 80 2.85 0.30 -3.44
N VAL A 81 1.82 -0.53 -3.43
CA VAL A 81 1.06 -0.97 -2.23
C VAL A 81 1.36 -2.44 -1.94
N PRO A 82 2.49 -2.76 -1.32
CA PRO A 82 2.93 -4.15 -1.24
C PRO A 82 2.31 -4.95 -0.08
N ASN A 83 1.84 -4.28 0.99
CA ASN A 83 1.45 -4.96 2.22
C ASN A 83 0.10 -5.70 2.10
N HIS A 84 -0.84 -5.15 1.34
CA HIS A 84 -2.22 -5.60 1.28
C HIS A 84 -2.86 -5.31 -0.07
N VAL A 85 -4.03 -5.90 -0.31
CA VAL A 85 -4.86 -5.68 -1.50
C VAL A 85 -6.34 -5.62 -1.10
N ALA A 86 -7.24 -5.25 -2.03
CA ALA A 86 -8.68 -5.26 -1.78
C ALA A 86 -9.23 -6.68 -1.57
N PRO A 87 -10.37 -6.84 -0.85
CA PRO A 87 -10.98 -8.16 -0.61
C PRO A 87 -11.46 -8.88 -1.87
N ASP A 88 -11.67 -8.16 -2.96
CA ASP A 88 -12.05 -8.69 -4.27
C ASP A 88 -10.88 -8.73 -5.27
N HIS A 89 -9.63 -8.70 -4.78
CA HIS A 89 -8.47 -8.89 -5.62
C HIS A 89 -8.48 -10.29 -6.27
N PRO A 90 -8.15 -10.43 -7.57
CA PRO A 90 -8.19 -11.73 -8.29
C PRO A 90 -7.39 -12.85 -7.63
N TRP A 91 -6.32 -12.52 -6.88
CA TRP A 91 -5.52 -13.50 -6.17
C TRP A 91 -6.26 -14.20 -5.01
N VAL A 92 -7.34 -13.63 -4.49
CA VAL A 92 -8.16 -14.29 -3.45
C VAL A 92 -8.67 -15.64 -3.93
N ASP A 93 -9.06 -15.72 -5.19
CA ASP A 93 -9.50 -16.96 -5.84
C ASP A 93 -8.37 -17.76 -6.50
N ALA A 94 -7.43 -17.07 -7.16
CA ALA A 94 -6.38 -17.70 -7.95
C ALA A 94 -5.21 -18.22 -7.10
N HIS A 95 -4.86 -17.49 -6.04
CA HIS A 95 -3.70 -17.74 -5.18
C HIS A 95 -4.03 -17.49 -3.70
N PRO A 96 -4.99 -18.24 -3.12
CA PRO A 96 -5.39 -18.04 -1.72
C PRO A 96 -4.23 -18.25 -0.73
N GLU A 97 -3.19 -18.99 -1.12
CA GLU A 97 -1.95 -19.18 -0.34
C GLU A 97 -1.09 -17.91 -0.23
N PHE A 98 -1.38 -16.88 -1.03
CA PHE A 98 -0.70 -15.57 -0.96
C PHE A 98 -1.18 -14.69 0.20
N PHE A 99 -2.20 -15.12 0.93
CA PHE A 99 -2.77 -14.35 2.02
C PHE A 99 -2.41 -14.94 3.38
N VAL A 100 -2.41 -14.08 4.41
CA VAL A 100 -2.34 -14.53 5.80
C VAL A 100 -3.70 -15.12 6.17
N ALA A 101 -3.75 -16.43 6.36
CA ALA A 101 -4.94 -17.14 6.76
C ALA A 101 -5.12 -17.10 8.28
N GLY A 102 -6.36 -17.03 8.74
CA GLY A 102 -6.78 -17.24 10.11
C GLY A 102 -7.65 -18.48 10.24
N THR A 103 -8.03 -18.78 11.48
CA THR A 103 -8.98 -19.81 11.86
C THR A 103 -10.34 -19.21 12.27
N ASP A 104 -11.36 -20.04 12.47
CA ASP A 104 -12.63 -19.59 13.03
C ASP A 104 -12.47 -19.03 14.44
N ASP A 105 -11.54 -19.59 15.21
CA ASP A 105 -11.18 -19.08 16.55
C ASP A 105 -10.50 -17.71 16.48
N ASP A 106 -9.66 -17.45 15.48
CA ASP A 106 -9.03 -16.14 15.27
C ASP A 106 -10.10 -15.11 14.92
N LEU A 107 -11.01 -15.44 14.02
CA LEU A 107 -12.13 -14.58 13.67
C LEU A 107 -13.05 -14.30 14.88
N ALA A 108 -13.32 -15.30 15.70
CA ALA A 108 -14.16 -15.12 16.90
C ALA A 108 -13.47 -14.24 17.96
N ARG A 109 -12.15 -14.40 18.14
CA ARG A 109 -11.36 -13.62 19.11
C ARG A 109 -11.09 -12.17 18.67
N ALA A 110 -10.88 -11.94 17.39
CA ALA A 110 -10.45 -10.66 16.84
C ALA A 110 -11.17 -10.35 15.51
N PRO A 111 -12.51 -10.19 15.52
CA PRO A 111 -13.30 -9.96 14.30
C PRO A 111 -12.89 -8.68 13.54
N GLN A 112 -12.25 -7.75 14.22
CA GLN A 112 -11.71 -6.54 13.60
C GLN A 112 -10.43 -6.79 12.78
N ASN A 113 -9.77 -7.95 12.96
CA ASN A 113 -8.51 -8.28 12.28
C ASN A 113 -8.65 -9.36 11.21
N PHE A 114 -9.82 -9.98 11.10
CA PHE A 114 -10.09 -11.08 10.16
C PHE A 114 -11.44 -10.93 9.50
N ALA A 115 -11.55 -11.44 8.28
CA ALA A 115 -12.82 -11.58 7.58
C ALA A 115 -13.03 -13.00 7.07
N ARG A 116 -14.30 -13.45 7.07
CA ARG A 116 -14.70 -14.66 6.35
C ARG A 116 -15.10 -14.27 4.93
N LEU A 117 -14.41 -14.84 3.96
CA LEU A 117 -14.71 -14.62 2.54
C LEU A 117 -15.16 -15.92 1.89
N GLN A 118 -16.10 -15.79 0.97
CA GLN A 118 -16.46 -16.87 0.07
C GLN A 118 -15.53 -16.83 -1.14
N THR A 119 -14.75 -17.89 -1.32
CA THR A 119 -13.85 -18.04 -2.49
C THR A 119 -14.36 -19.18 -3.38
N LYS A 120 -13.82 -19.30 -4.60
CA LYS A 120 -14.12 -20.41 -5.49
C LYS A 120 -13.75 -21.79 -4.90
N GLN A 121 -12.85 -21.81 -3.93
CA GLN A 121 -12.39 -23.02 -3.25
C GLN A 121 -13.13 -23.27 -1.91
N GLY A 122 -14.20 -22.51 -1.62
CA GLY A 122 -14.98 -22.55 -0.39
C GLY A 122 -14.69 -21.37 0.55
N PRO A 123 -15.33 -21.34 1.73
CA PRO A 123 -15.16 -20.27 2.71
C PRO A 123 -13.74 -20.28 3.29
N ARG A 124 -13.15 -19.09 3.46
CA ARG A 124 -11.84 -18.90 4.09
C ARG A 124 -11.89 -17.75 5.08
N VAL A 125 -11.14 -17.87 6.16
CA VAL A 125 -10.84 -16.76 7.07
C VAL A 125 -9.49 -16.19 6.68
N LEU A 126 -9.45 -14.90 6.32
CA LEU A 126 -8.22 -14.19 5.92
C LEU A 126 -8.04 -12.96 6.81
N ALA A 127 -6.80 -12.61 7.08
CA ALA A 127 -6.46 -11.43 7.86
C ALA A 127 -6.64 -10.16 7.05
N HIS A 128 -7.12 -9.09 7.70
CA HIS A 128 -7.02 -7.73 7.18
C HIS A 128 -5.57 -7.23 7.20
N GLY A 129 -5.21 -6.35 6.28
CA GLY A 129 -3.94 -5.61 6.37
C GLY A 129 -3.90 -4.81 7.66
N ARG A 130 -2.77 -4.80 8.35
CA ARG A 130 -2.57 -4.01 9.56
C ARG A 130 -1.10 -3.80 9.87
N ASP A 131 -0.85 -2.88 10.76
CA ASP A 131 0.43 -2.75 11.46
C ASP A 131 0.41 -3.47 12.83
N PRO A 132 1.53 -3.54 13.56
CA PRO A 132 1.59 -4.27 14.83
C PRO A 132 0.88 -3.58 16.00
N TYR A 133 0.38 -2.35 15.85
CA TYR A 133 -0.12 -1.51 16.95
C TYR A 133 -1.61 -1.22 16.89
N PHE A 134 -2.23 -1.35 15.71
CA PHE A 134 -3.63 -1.00 15.47
C PHE A 134 -4.40 -2.19 14.90
N ASP A 135 -5.73 -2.08 14.96
CA ASP A 135 -6.65 -3.04 14.34
C ASP A 135 -6.53 -3.03 12.81
N GLY A 136 -7.01 -4.12 12.21
CA GLY A 136 -6.97 -4.33 10.77
C GLY A 136 -7.75 -3.28 9.98
N TRP A 137 -7.27 -2.96 8.78
CA TRP A 137 -7.98 -2.13 7.81
C TRP A 137 -9.03 -2.99 7.10
N PRO A 138 -10.33 -2.79 7.41
CA PRO A 138 -11.37 -3.75 7.05
C PRO A 138 -11.64 -3.86 5.53
N ASP A 139 -11.17 -2.90 4.76
CA ASP A 139 -11.26 -2.85 3.30
C ASP A 139 -10.06 -3.50 2.59
N THR A 140 -9.20 -4.20 3.32
CA THR A 140 -7.97 -4.82 2.81
C THR A 140 -7.83 -6.28 3.25
N LEU A 141 -6.95 -7.03 2.55
CA LEU A 141 -6.47 -8.36 2.94
C LEU A 141 -4.95 -8.39 2.96
N GLN A 142 -4.38 -8.97 4.00
CA GLN A 142 -2.94 -9.06 4.23
C GLN A 142 -2.26 -10.08 3.32
N LEU A 143 -1.24 -9.64 2.60
CA LEU A 143 -0.37 -10.51 1.83
C LEU A 143 0.67 -11.23 2.71
N ASN A 144 0.95 -12.50 2.40
CA ASN A 144 1.82 -13.37 3.20
C ASN A 144 3.24 -13.43 2.62
N TYR A 145 4.10 -12.52 3.03
CA TYR A 145 5.49 -12.46 2.59
C TYR A 145 6.38 -13.62 3.08
N GLY A 146 5.86 -14.51 3.93
CA GLY A 146 6.50 -15.81 4.18
C GLY A 146 6.51 -16.75 2.96
N LYS A 147 5.76 -16.43 1.90
CA LYS A 147 5.69 -17.21 0.65
C LYS A 147 6.61 -16.61 -0.40
N ALA A 148 7.61 -17.38 -0.83
CA ALA A 148 8.57 -16.96 -1.85
C ALA A 148 7.89 -16.67 -3.20
N GLN A 149 6.83 -17.42 -3.53
CA GLN A 149 6.04 -17.20 -4.75
C GLN A 149 5.33 -15.84 -4.75
N LEU A 150 4.77 -15.42 -3.59
CA LEU A 150 4.21 -14.06 -3.46
C LEU A 150 5.29 -13.00 -3.65
N GLN A 151 6.44 -13.14 -2.99
CA GLN A 151 7.54 -12.17 -3.15
C GLN A 151 7.95 -12.03 -4.62
N GLN A 152 8.03 -13.14 -5.36
CA GLN A 152 8.37 -13.10 -6.78
C GLN A 152 7.26 -12.45 -7.62
N ALA A 153 5.99 -12.74 -7.35
CA ALA A 153 4.86 -12.09 -8.01
C ALA A 153 4.88 -10.57 -7.79
N MET A 154 5.13 -10.13 -6.55
CA MET A 154 5.22 -8.70 -6.21
C MET A 154 6.43 -8.01 -6.86
N ILE A 155 7.57 -8.69 -7.02
CA ILE A 155 8.72 -8.17 -7.77
C ILE A 155 8.34 -7.98 -9.25
N THR A 156 7.61 -8.92 -9.84
CA THR A 156 7.13 -8.81 -11.22
C THR A 156 6.20 -7.62 -11.40
N GLU A 157 5.25 -7.42 -10.48
CA GLU A 157 4.38 -6.24 -10.50
C GLU A 157 5.19 -4.94 -10.34
N LEU A 158 6.14 -4.91 -9.42
CA LEU A 158 7.02 -3.77 -9.20
C LEU A 158 7.79 -3.37 -10.46
N GLN A 159 8.37 -4.35 -11.19
CA GLN A 159 9.06 -4.11 -12.45
C GLN A 159 8.10 -3.58 -13.53
N ARG A 160 6.86 -4.09 -13.59
CA ARG A 160 5.84 -3.63 -14.52
C ARG A 160 5.45 -2.18 -14.26
N ILE A 161 5.23 -1.81 -13.01
CA ILE A 161 4.90 -0.43 -12.62
C ILE A 161 6.08 0.50 -12.92
N ALA A 162 7.29 0.08 -12.63
CA ALA A 162 8.50 0.87 -12.90
C ALA A 162 8.63 1.25 -14.38
N GLY A 163 8.10 0.44 -15.29
CA GLY A 163 8.00 0.80 -16.72
C GLY A 163 7.10 2.01 -17.00
N GLN A 164 6.25 2.42 -16.07
CA GLN A 164 5.24 3.48 -16.25
C GLN A 164 5.59 4.80 -15.55
N CYS A 165 6.64 4.85 -14.72
CA CYS A 165 7.03 6.03 -13.94
C CYS A 165 8.54 6.16 -13.83
N ASP A 166 9.02 7.12 -13.06
CA ASP A 166 10.44 7.40 -12.86
C ASP A 166 10.86 7.13 -11.41
N GLY A 167 9.90 6.89 -10.52
CA GLY A 167 10.08 6.51 -9.13
C GLY A 167 8.81 6.00 -8.50
N LEU A 168 8.94 5.33 -7.35
CA LEU A 168 7.82 4.79 -6.58
C LEU A 168 7.88 5.20 -5.12
N ARG A 169 6.74 5.64 -4.61
CA ARG A 169 6.49 5.71 -3.16
C ARG A 169 5.91 4.36 -2.73
N CYS A 170 6.60 3.70 -1.83
CA CYS A 170 6.20 2.39 -1.31
C CYS A 170 5.39 2.56 -0.04
N ASP A 171 4.12 2.18 -0.13
CA ASP A 171 3.14 2.26 0.95
C ASP A 171 3.56 1.38 2.12
N MET A 172 3.56 1.94 3.34
CA MET A 172 3.85 1.25 4.59
C MET A 172 5.07 0.32 4.51
N ALA A 173 6.16 0.80 3.90
CA ALA A 173 7.32 -0.01 3.52
C ALA A 173 7.95 -0.79 4.69
N MET A 174 7.92 -0.24 5.90
CA MET A 174 8.47 -0.87 7.10
C MET A 174 7.73 -2.15 7.51
N LEU A 175 6.48 -2.36 7.06
CA LEU A 175 5.72 -3.58 7.39
C LEU A 175 6.31 -4.84 6.72
N LEU A 176 7.14 -4.66 5.69
CA LEU A 176 7.83 -5.72 4.98
C LEU A 176 9.28 -5.94 5.46
N LEU A 177 9.68 -5.33 6.56
CA LEU A 177 10.90 -5.70 7.26
C LEU A 177 10.65 -7.04 7.99
N PRO A 178 11.57 -8.03 7.90
CA PRO A 178 11.36 -9.36 8.47
C PRO A 178 10.98 -9.36 9.94
N GLU A 179 11.61 -8.53 10.76
CA GLU A 179 11.35 -8.41 12.19
C GLU A 179 9.97 -7.80 12.48
N ILE A 180 9.51 -6.85 11.65
CA ILE A 180 8.18 -6.25 11.80
C ILE A 180 7.11 -7.25 11.36
N PHE A 181 7.31 -7.91 10.23
CA PHE A 181 6.39 -8.93 9.72
C PHE A 181 6.24 -10.10 10.70
N GLN A 182 7.37 -10.61 11.21
CA GLN A 182 7.39 -11.66 12.23
C GLN A 182 6.65 -11.25 13.50
N ARG A 183 6.86 -10.02 13.97
CA ARG A 183 6.20 -9.50 15.17
C ARG A 183 4.68 -9.37 14.97
N THR A 184 4.25 -8.96 13.77
CA THR A 184 2.83 -8.72 13.47
C THR A 184 2.06 -10.02 13.25
N TRP A 185 2.68 -10.99 12.56
CA TRP A 185 2.00 -12.17 12.03
C TRP A 185 2.50 -13.50 12.60
N GLY A 186 3.60 -13.52 13.34
CA GLY A 186 4.24 -14.77 13.76
C GLY A 186 4.88 -15.57 12.61
N ILE A 187 4.99 -14.98 11.42
CA ILE A 187 5.46 -15.63 10.19
C ILE A 187 6.84 -15.10 9.82
N ALA A 188 7.81 -15.99 9.67
CA ALA A 188 9.13 -15.64 9.15
C ALA A 188 9.09 -15.36 7.64
N MET A 189 9.86 -14.37 7.20
CA MET A 189 10.01 -14.05 5.77
C MET A 189 11.48 -13.80 5.42
N GLN A 190 11.84 -14.02 4.16
CA GLN A 190 13.12 -13.55 3.63
C GLN A 190 13.08 -12.05 3.36
N PRO A 191 14.20 -11.31 3.47
CA PRO A 191 14.26 -9.90 3.13
C PRO A 191 13.75 -9.65 1.70
N PHE A 192 12.85 -8.67 1.57
CA PHE A 192 12.16 -8.37 0.29
C PHE A 192 12.79 -7.19 -0.43
N TRP A 193 13.00 -6.07 0.26
CA TRP A 193 13.26 -4.79 -0.38
C TRP A 193 14.55 -4.74 -1.19
N ALA A 194 15.67 -5.18 -0.63
CA ALA A 194 16.96 -5.13 -1.33
C ALA A 194 16.90 -5.91 -2.66
N LYS A 195 16.25 -7.08 -2.67
CA LYS A 195 16.04 -7.89 -3.88
C LYS A 195 15.10 -7.21 -4.87
N ALA A 196 14.00 -6.66 -4.39
CA ALA A 196 12.99 -6.01 -5.22
C ALA A 196 13.53 -4.74 -5.91
N ILE A 197 14.21 -3.88 -5.14
CA ILE A 197 14.86 -2.66 -5.63
C ILE A 197 15.96 -2.99 -6.65
N ALA A 198 16.80 -3.99 -6.35
CA ALA A 198 17.85 -4.43 -7.28
C ALA A 198 17.26 -4.93 -8.61
N ALA A 199 16.13 -5.67 -8.57
CA ALA A 199 15.48 -6.18 -9.77
C ALA A 199 14.98 -5.05 -10.70
N VAL A 200 14.47 -3.96 -10.16
CA VAL A 200 14.08 -2.78 -10.95
C VAL A 200 15.31 -2.07 -11.50
N ARG A 201 16.33 -1.84 -10.68
CA ARG A 201 17.54 -1.10 -11.06
C ARG A 201 18.40 -1.81 -12.09
N GLN A 202 18.26 -3.12 -12.26
CA GLN A 202 18.87 -3.86 -13.37
C GLN A 202 18.45 -3.32 -14.74
N SER A 203 17.20 -2.92 -14.91
CA SER A 203 16.66 -2.36 -16.16
C SER A 203 16.59 -0.84 -16.15
N GLN A 204 16.54 -0.21 -14.99
CA GLN A 204 16.39 1.23 -14.79
C GLN A 204 17.32 1.74 -13.67
N PRO A 205 18.63 1.90 -13.93
CA PRO A 205 19.62 2.22 -12.87
C PRO A 205 19.34 3.52 -12.11
N GLY A 206 18.67 4.50 -12.73
CA GLY A 206 18.30 5.78 -12.11
C GLY A 206 16.91 5.84 -11.50
N PHE A 207 16.27 4.68 -11.28
CA PHE A 207 14.93 4.61 -10.69
C PHE A 207 14.98 4.89 -9.19
N GLU A 208 14.12 5.80 -8.70
CA GLU A 208 14.12 6.26 -7.31
C GLU A 208 12.99 5.61 -6.49
N PHE A 209 13.30 5.24 -5.25
CA PHE A 209 12.37 4.65 -4.29
C PHE A 209 12.22 5.53 -3.07
N MET A 210 10.98 5.87 -2.71
CA MET A 210 10.62 6.58 -1.49
C MET A 210 9.82 5.65 -0.56
N ALA A 211 10.27 5.50 0.68
CA ALA A 211 9.57 4.71 1.68
C ALA A 211 8.60 5.57 2.49
N GLU A 212 7.34 5.13 2.58
CA GLU A 212 6.53 5.50 3.73
C GLU A 212 7.03 4.69 4.93
N VAL A 213 7.47 5.40 5.98
CA VAL A 213 8.11 4.79 7.14
C VAL A 213 7.80 5.56 8.40
N TYR A 214 7.70 4.81 9.51
CA TYR A 214 7.48 5.30 10.86
C TYR A 214 8.38 4.55 11.83
N TRP A 215 8.33 4.90 13.12
CA TRP A 215 8.96 4.19 14.25
C TRP A 215 10.50 4.16 14.21
N ASP A 216 11.10 5.23 13.66
CA ASP A 216 12.57 5.40 13.54
C ASP A 216 13.25 4.31 12.67
N LEU A 217 12.51 3.78 11.69
CA LEU A 217 13.00 2.74 10.78
C LEU A 217 13.54 3.30 9.46
N GLU A 218 13.66 4.63 9.32
CA GLU A 218 14.15 5.32 8.13
C GLU A 218 15.51 4.80 7.73
N TRP A 219 16.45 4.76 8.67
CA TRP A 219 17.80 4.25 8.42
C TRP A 219 17.80 2.79 7.98
N THR A 220 16.96 1.95 8.61
CA THR A 220 16.85 0.54 8.23
C THR A 220 16.41 0.38 6.78
N LEU A 221 15.42 1.16 6.33
CA LEU A 221 14.95 1.10 4.94
C LEU A 221 15.96 1.69 3.96
N GLN A 222 16.68 2.75 4.32
CA GLN A 222 17.79 3.27 3.51
C GLN A 222 18.86 2.19 3.27
N GLN A 223 19.20 1.38 4.28
CA GLN A 223 20.13 0.25 4.13
C GLN A 223 19.56 -0.87 3.22
N GLN A 224 18.24 -0.93 3.02
CA GLN A 224 17.60 -1.83 2.05
C GLN A 224 17.61 -1.27 0.62
N GLY A 225 18.08 -0.04 0.40
CA GLY A 225 18.24 0.58 -0.91
C GLY A 225 17.24 1.68 -1.26
N PHE A 226 16.42 2.16 -0.32
CA PHE A 226 15.57 3.33 -0.53
C PHE A 226 16.40 4.60 -0.62
N ASP A 227 16.07 5.46 -1.58
CA ASP A 227 16.74 6.76 -1.79
C ASP A 227 16.18 7.82 -0.84
N HIS A 228 14.87 7.73 -0.55
CA HIS A 228 14.12 8.68 0.26
C HIS A 228 13.24 7.96 1.27
N CYS A 229 13.06 8.60 2.42
CA CYS A 229 12.16 8.15 3.48
C CYS A 229 11.30 9.32 3.96
N TYR A 230 10.08 9.03 4.41
CA TYR A 230 9.27 10.03 5.11
C TYR A 230 10.00 10.51 6.37
N ASP A 231 9.94 11.81 6.61
CA ASP A 231 10.36 12.41 7.88
C ASP A 231 9.13 12.76 8.73
N LYS A 232 8.57 11.73 9.37
CA LYS A 232 7.38 11.89 10.23
C LYS A 232 7.65 12.83 11.41
N ARG A 233 8.87 12.81 11.97
CA ARG A 233 9.23 13.67 13.09
C ARG A 233 9.25 15.14 12.70
N LEU A 234 9.83 15.47 11.54
CA LEU A 234 9.78 16.83 11.01
C LEU A 234 8.35 17.28 10.75
N TYR A 235 7.54 16.40 10.10
CA TYR A 235 6.14 16.68 9.84
C TYR A 235 5.35 17.01 11.12
N ASP A 236 5.50 16.22 12.18
CA ASP A 236 4.81 16.45 13.45
C ASP A 236 5.26 17.75 14.12
N ARG A 237 6.55 18.08 14.08
CA ARG A 237 7.09 19.35 14.60
C ARG A 237 6.59 20.54 13.82
N LEU A 238 6.49 20.45 12.50
CA LEU A 238 5.90 21.49 11.67
C LEU A 238 4.41 21.70 11.98
N ARG A 239 3.65 20.62 12.15
CA ARG A 239 2.23 20.68 12.54
C ARG A 239 2.01 21.30 13.92
N ALA A 240 2.93 21.07 14.85
CA ALA A 240 2.89 21.68 16.19
C ALA A 240 3.16 23.19 16.16
N LEU A 241 3.58 23.77 15.02
CA LEU A 241 3.87 25.20 14.81
C LEU A 241 4.89 25.77 15.82
N GLN A 242 5.84 24.94 16.27
CA GLN A 242 6.89 25.31 17.24
C GLN A 242 8.22 25.41 16.53
N ALA A 243 8.75 26.62 16.37
CA ALA A 243 9.96 26.88 15.60
C ALA A 243 11.22 26.20 16.18
N GLN A 244 11.37 26.15 17.51
CA GLN A 244 12.56 25.59 18.15
C GLN A 244 12.74 24.08 17.88
N PRO A 245 11.72 23.19 18.04
CA PRO A 245 11.83 21.78 17.68
C PRO A 245 12.14 21.54 16.18
N VAL A 246 11.60 22.39 15.28
CA VAL A 246 11.91 22.32 13.85
C VAL A 246 13.38 22.65 13.60
N ARG A 247 13.88 23.77 14.17
CA ARG A 247 15.30 24.16 14.01
C ARG A 247 16.29 23.16 14.60
N ALA A 248 15.90 22.48 15.68
CA ALA A 248 16.73 21.45 16.30
C ALA A 248 16.73 20.13 15.52
N HIS A 249 15.78 19.95 14.60
CA HIS A 249 15.68 18.77 13.74
C HIS A 249 16.52 18.93 12.45
N LEU A 250 16.55 20.12 11.88
CA LEU A 250 17.31 20.48 10.68
C LEU A 250 18.80 20.66 10.97
#